data_79bbceffbe35ff3bbade297c50b2ad13
#
_entry.id   79bbceffbe35ff3bbade297c50b2ad13
#
_cell.length_a   1.000
_cell.length_b   1.000
_cell.length_c   1.000
_cell.angle_alpha   90.00
_cell.angle_beta   90.00
_cell.angle_gamma   90.00
#
_symmetry.space_group_name_H-M   'P 1'
#
loop_
_entity.id
_entity.type
_entity.pdbx_description
1 polymer ?
#
loop_
_entity_poly.entity_id
_entity_poly.type
_entity_poly.pdbx_seq_one_letter_code
_entity_poly.pdbx_strand_id
1 'polypeptide(L)'
;MITMSTYTVYEYMKSKFPELAAFMKNGNVDKKAQKSIGVFLGSDTRSNGNFAIGGIDCTSVRMLPININMRWTDNQKSCDDEAIGIYNALLLEKSNFTVNDVKIACIQLLDGCPVSLGRDDKNICEVTIRANFYYYI
;
A
#
# COMPACT_ATOMS: atom_id res chain seq x y z
N MET A 1 5.41 -4.78 22.55
CA MET A 1 4.78 -5.21 21.27
C MET A 1 4.78 -4.05 20.30
N ILE A 2 5.21 -4.29 19.09
CA ILE A 2 5.23 -3.27 18.02
C ILE A 2 3.91 -3.32 17.26
N THR A 3 3.32 -2.15 17.01
CA THR A 3 2.11 -2.04 16.20
C THR A 3 2.41 -1.17 14.99
N MET A 4 2.19 -1.71 13.81
CA MET A 4 2.35 -1.01 12.55
C MET A 4 1.06 -0.27 12.19
N SER A 5 1.18 0.91 11.59
CA SER A 5 0.05 1.70 11.13
C SER A 5 0.20 2.05 9.66
N THR A 6 -0.86 2.65 9.09
CA THR A 6 -0.80 3.17 7.71
C THR A 6 0.30 4.21 7.54
N TYR A 7 0.61 4.97 8.60
CA TYR A 7 1.70 5.94 8.57
C TYR A 7 3.05 5.28 8.29
N THR A 8 3.29 4.09 8.85
CA THR A 8 4.52 3.33 8.58
C THR A 8 4.63 2.99 7.09
N VAL A 9 3.53 2.55 6.48
CA VAL A 9 3.50 2.25 5.04
C VAL A 9 3.68 3.53 4.22
N TYR A 10 3.05 4.63 4.62
CA TYR A 10 3.21 5.92 3.98
C TYR A 10 4.68 6.36 3.96
N GLU A 11 5.37 6.26 5.09
CA GLU A 11 6.80 6.59 5.17
C GLU A 11 7.65 5.65 4.30
N TYR A 12 7.33 4.36 4.29
CA TYR A 12 7.98 3.40 3.42
C TYR A 12 7.81 3.77 1.94
N MET A 13 6.60 4.10 1.53
CA MET A 13 6.30 4.47 0.15
C MET A 13 7.06 5.72 -0.28
N LYS A 14 7.13 6.73 0.59
CA LYS A 14 7.89 7.96 0.32
C LYS A 14 9.38 7.68 0.16
N SER A 15 9.90 6.79 0.97
CA SER A 15 11.32 6.40 0.91
C SER A 15 11.62 5.55 -0.33
N LYS A 16 10.73 4.63 -0.67
CA LYS A 16 10.89 3.73 -1.83
C LYS A 16 10.73 4.47 -3.16
N PHE A 17 9.83 5.46 -3.21
CA PHE A 17 9.51 6.20 -4.43
C PHE A 17 9.71 7.70 -4.20
N PRO A 18 10.98 8.16 -4.05
CA PRO A 18 11.23 9.56 -3.72
C PRO A 18 10.75 10.54 -4.79
N GLU A 19 10.72 10.14 -6.07
CA GLU A 19 10.21 10.96 -7.17
C GLU A 19 8.69 11.14 -7.12
N LEU A 20 7.98 10.29 -6.39
CA LEU A 20 6.53 10.35 -6.23
C LEU A 20 6.10 10.87 -4.85
N ALA A 21 7.06 11.12 -3.96
CA ALA A 21 6.79 11.47 -2.56
C ALA A 21 5.90 12.71 -2.41
N ALA A 22 6.06 13.70 -3.31
CA ALA A 22 5.28 14.93 -3.27
C ALA A 22 3.77 14.70 -3.54
N PHE A 23 3.41 13.60 -4.18
CA PHE A 23 2.03 13.26 -4.51
C PHE A 23 1.38 12.35 -3.47
N MET A 24 2.15 11.86 -2.50
CA MET A 24 1.68 10.86 -1.53
C MET A 24 0.99 11.50 -0.35
N LYS A 25 -0.12 10.89 0.08
CA LYS A 25 -0.92 11.29 1.25
C LYS A 25 -1.20 10.05 2.10
N ASN A 26 -1.32 10.27 3.41
CA ASN A 26 -1.70 9.22 4.33
C ASN A 26 -3.18 9.36 4.67
N GLY A 27 -3.98 8.36 4.28
CA GLY A 27 -5.39 8.31 4.60
C GLY A 27 -6.30 9.18 3.73
N ASN A 28 -5.77 9.80 2.69
CA ASN A 28 -6.61 10.55 1.76
C ASN A 28 -6.01 10.61 0.36
N VAL A 29 -6.78 11.10 -0.60
CA VAL A 29 -6.35 11.39 -1.97
C VAL A 29 -6.76 12.82 -2.26
N ASP A 30 -5.85 13.63 -2.81
CA ASP A 30 -6.15 15.01 -3.20
C ASP A 30 -6.98 15.01 -4.49
N LYS A 31 -8.27 15.23 -4.36
CA LYS A 31 -9.20 15.24 -5.50
C LYS A 31 -9.10 16.50 -6.37
N LYS A 32 -8.35 17.51 -5.94
CA LYS A 32 -8.12 18.73 -6.71
C LYS A 32 -6.91 18.61 -7.62
N ALA A 33 -5.97 17.71 -7.31
CA ALA A 33 -4.78 17.50 -8.10
C ALA A 33 -5.02 16.45 -9.18
N GLN A 34 -4.27 16.52 -10.28
CA GLN A 34 -4.31 15.48 -11.31
C GLN A 34 -3.51 14.23 -10.91
N LYS A 35 -2.60 14.37 -9.96
CA LYS A 35 -1.73 13.29 -9.49
C LYS A 35 -1.78 13.22 -7.98
N SER A 36 -2.23 12.11 -7.44
CA SER A 36 -2.25 11.87 -6.00
C SER A 36 -2.20 10.38 -5.72
N ILE A 37 -1.46 10.00 -4.68
CA ILE A 37 -1.34 8.62 -4.23
C ILE A 37 -1.69 8.59 -2.75
N GLY A 38 -2.75 7.87 -2.40
CA GLY A 38 -3.20 7.75 -1.02
C GLY A 38 -2.92 6.36 -0.46
N VAL A 39 -2.45 6.31 0.78
CA VAL A 39 -2.25 5.07 1.53
C VAL A 39 -3.41 4.94 2.51
N PHE A 40 -4.17 3.87 2.40
CA PHE A 40 -5.36 3.62 3.21
C PHE A 40 -5.27 2.28 3.91
N LEU A 41 -5.93 2.18 5.07
CA LEU A 41 -6.16 0.88 5.69
C LEU A 41 -7.11 0.08 4.80
N GLY A 42 -6.70 -1.12 4.43
CA GLY A 42 -7.53 -2.02 3.66
C GLY A 42 -8.43 -2.87 4.56
N SER A 43 -9.22 -3.74 3.93
CA SER A 43 -9.99 -4.74 4.63
C SER A 43 -9.68 -6.11 4.03
N ASP A 44 -9.11 -7.00 4.83
CA ASP A 44 -8.88 -8.38 4.44
C ASP A 44 -9.53 -9.28 5.49
N THR A 45 -10.61 -9.93 5.08
CA THR A 45 -11.40 -10.79 5.96
C THR A 45 -10.82 -12.19 6.12
N ARG A 46 -9.73 -12.51 5.41
CA ARG A 46 -9.10 -13.83 5.48
C ARG A 46 -8.38 -14.08 6.80
N SER A 47 -8.07 -13.01 7.55
CA SER A 47 -7.36 -13.11 8.81
C SER A 47 -8.29 -12.74 9.97
N ASN A 48 -8.66 -13.71 10.79
CA ASN A 48 -9.50 -13.49 11.97
C ASN A 48 -8.65 -12.94 13.12
N GLY A 49 -8.61 -11.62 13.25
CA GLY A 49 -7.90 -10.97 14.34
C GLY A 49 -6.38 -11.00 14.23
N ASN A 50 -5.83 -11.66 13.21
CA ASN A 50 -4.39 -11.62 12.92
C ASN A 50 -3.54 -12.23 14.05
N PHE A 51 -4.05 -13.28 14.71
CA PHE A 51 -3.36 -13.95 15.81
C PHE A 51 -3.20 -15.44 15.51
N ALA A 52 -2.11 -16.02 16.03
CA ALA A 52 -1.91 -17.45 16.01
C ALA A 52 -2.85 -18.15 16.98
N ILE A 53 -3.02 -19.46 16.83
CA ILE A 53 -3.69 -20.28 17.84
C ILE A 53 -2.88 -20.15 19.14
N GLY A 54 -3.54 -19.81 20.25
CA GLY A 54 -2.87 -19.50 21.51
C GLY A 54 -2.79 -18.00 21.79
N GLY A 55 -3.26 -17.15 20.86
CA GLY A 55 -3.36 -15.72 21.04
C GLY A 55 -2.08 -14.95 20.81
N ILE A 56 -2.02 -13.74 21.34
CA ILE A 56 -0.92 -12.81 21.10
C ILE A 56 0.41 -13.34 21.61
N ASP A 57 0.42 -14.09 22.69
CA ASP A 57 1.66 -14.63 23.27
C ASP A 57 2.33 -15.66 22.37
N CYS A 58 1.59 -16.26 21.44
CA CYS A 58 2.08 -17.23 20.47
C CYS A 58 2.24 -16.64 19.07
N THR A 59 2.04 -15.32 18.94
CA THR A 59 2.07 -14.63 17.64
C THR A 59 3.39 -13.88 17.50
N SER A 60 4.14 -14.15 16.44
CA SER A 60 5.40 -13.43 16.13
C SER A 60 5.25 -12.47 14.96
N VAL A 61 4.27 -12.67 14.11
CA VAL A 61 4.03 -11.89 12.90
C VAL A 61 2.57 -11.49 12.85
N ARG A 62 2.32 -10.24 12.50
CA ARG A 62 0.96 -9.74 12.24
C ARG A 62 0.86 -9.18 10.83
N MET A 63 -0.36 -8.98 10.38
CA MET A 63 -0.67 -8.49 9.05
C MET A 63 -1.39 -7.15 9.14
N LEU A 64 -0.98 -6.19 8.32
CA LEU A 64 -1.70 -4.94 8.10
C LEU A 64 -2.18 -4.88 6.65
N PRO A 65 -3.49 -4.90 6.38
CA PRO A 65 -4.00 -4.76 5.02
C PRO A 65 -3.95 -3.29 4.61
N ILE A 66 -3.47 -3.05 3.39
CA ILE A 66 -3.25 -1.70 2.85
C ILE A 66 -3.86 -1.62 1.46
N ASN A 67 -4.53 -0.51 1.19
CA ASN A 67 -4.92 -0.11 -0.16
C ASN A 67 -4.14 1.13 -0.56
N ILE A 68 -3.43 1.04 -1.68
CA ILE A 68 -2.76 2.18 -2.28
C ILE A 68 -3.63 2.65 -3.43
N ASN A 69 -4.30 3.78 -3.23
CA ASN A 69 -5.21 4.35 -4.22
C ASN A 69 -4.50 5.46 -4.97
N MET A 70 -4.41 5.31 -6.28
CA MET A 70 -3.73 6.26 -7.14
C MET A 70 -4.73 6.94 -8.04
N ARG A 71 -4.65 8.27 -8.08
CA ARG A 71 -5.37 9.12 -9.01
C ARG A 71 -4.33 9.81 -9.87
N TRP A 72 -4.36 9.55 -11.18
CA TRP A 72 -3.22 9.90 -12.03
C TRP A 72 -3.66 10.30 -13.42
N THR A 73 -3.65 11.53 -13.74
CA THR A 73 -3.92 12.19 -15.01
C THR A 73 -5.09 11.59 -15.83
N ASP A 74 -5.42 12.24 -16.96
CA ASP A 74 -6.41 11.75 -17.92
C ASP A 74 -5.81 10.79 -18.96
N ASN A 75 -4.48 10.62 -18.96
CA ASN A 75 -3.78 9.75 -19.91
C ASN A 75 -3.71 8.33 -19.34
N GLN A 76 -4.46 7.41 -19.95
CA GLN A 76 -4.55 6.03 -19.49
C GLN A 76 -3.18 5.33 -19.46
N LYS A 77 -2.35 5.54 -20.50
CA LYS A 77 -1.03 4.92 -20.56
C LYS A 77 -0.13 5.39 -19.43
N SER A 78 -0.13 6.70 -19.15
CA SER A 78 0.67 7.26 -18.05
C SER A 78 0.23 6.70 -16.70
N CYS A 79 -1.08 6.58 -16.47
CA CYS A 79 -1.63 5.99 -15.26
C CYS A 79 -1.22 4.52 -15.12
N ASP A 80 -1.38 3.74 -16.18
CA ASP A 80 -1.04 2.32 -16.17
C ASP A 80 0.46 2.11 -15.95
N ASP A 81 1.30 2.88 -16.62
CA ASP A 81 2.76 2.76 -16.49
C ASP A 81 3.21 3.06 -15.05
N GLU A 82 2.68 4.13 -14.44
CA GLU A 82 3.02 4.46 -13.05
C GLU A 82 2.51 3.42 -12.07
N ALA A 83 1.28 2.95 -12.24
CA ALA A 83 0.71 1.93 -11.38
C ALA A 83 1.48 0.60 -11.46
N ILE A 84 1.84 0.19 -12.66
CA ILE A 84 2.62 -1.03 -12.89
C ILE A 84 4.02 -0.87 -12.28
N GLY A 85 4.63 0.30 -12.42
CA GLY A 85 5.93 0.59 -11.82
C GLY A 85 5.92 0.43 -10.30
N ILE A 86 4.92 0.99 -9.63
CA ILE A 86 4.75 0.84 -8.18
C ILE A 86 4.50 -0.63 -7.82
N TYR A 87 3.58 -1.28 -8.54
CA TYR A 87 3.24 -2.68 -8.31
C TYR A 87 4.47 -3.59 -8.41
N ASN A 88 5.25 -3.44 -9.48
CA ASN A 88 6.44 -4.27 -9.70
C ASN A 88 7.51 -4.00 -8.64
N ALA A 89 7.70 -2.76 -8.21
CA ALA A 89 8.66 -2.45 -7.16
C ALA A 89 8.27 -3.10 -5.83
N LEU A 90 6.98 -3.12 -5.49
CA LEU A 90 6.49 -3.81 -4.30
C LEU A 90 6.61 -5.33 -4.42
N LEU A 91 6.33 -5.87 -5.60
CA LEU A 91 6.45 -7.30 -5.87
C LEU A 91 7.90 -7.80 -5.71
N LEU A 92 8.86 -6.98 -6.11
CA LEU A 92 10.28 -7.31 -6.07
C LEU A 92 10.95 -6.92 -4.75
N GLU A 93 10.21 -6.37 -3.79
CA GLU A 93 10.77 -5.98 -2.50
C GLU A 93 11.29 -7.21 -1.76
N LYS A 94 12.50 -7.09 -1.22
CA LYS A 94 13.10 -8.17 -0.45
C LYS A 94 12.37 -8.34 0.88
N SER A 95 12.34 -9.57 1.38
CA SER A 95 11.82 -9.86 2.71
C SER A 95 12.75 -9.29 3.81
N ASN A 96 12.20 -9.06 4.98
CA ASN A 96 12.95 -8.67 6.18
C ASN A 96 13.68 -7.33 6.05
N PHE A 97 12.93 -6.27 5.81
CA PHE A 97 13.44 -4.90 5.84
C PHE A 97 12.81 -4.11 6.98
N THR A 98 13.41 -2.98 7.33
CA THR A 98 12.98 -2.16 8.48
C THR A 98 12.54 -0.78 8.01
N VAL A 99 11.40 -0.31 8.53
CA VAL A 99 10.87 1.04 8.31
C VAL A 99 10.42 1.59 9.68
N ASN A 100 10.95 2.74 10.10
CA ASN A 100 10.59 3.40 11.36
C ASN A 100 10.56 2.43 12.55
N ASP A 101 11.63 1.67 12.72
CA ASP A 101 11.78 0.67 13.78
C ASP A 101 10.83 -0.52 13.70
N VAL A 102 10.01 -0.61 12.66
CA VAL A 102 9.15 -1.76 12.40
C VAL A 102 9.85 -2.66 11.39
N LYS A 103 10.03 -3.93 11.76
CA LYS A 103 10.62 -4.93 10.86
C LYS A 103 9.50 -5.58 10.05
N ILE A 104 9.56 -5.38 8.74
CA ILE A 104 8.60 -5.93 7.79
C ILE A 104 9.10 -7.31 7.34
N ALA A 105 8.28 -8.33 7.51
CA ALA A 105 8.62 -9.68 7.08
C ALA A 105 8.52 -9.82 5.56
N CYS A 106 7.40 -9.39 4.99
CA CYS A 106 7.19 -9.42 3.55
C CYS A 106 5.96 -8.59 3.17
N ILE A 107 5.83 -8.32 1.87
CA ILE A 107 4.66 -7.68 1.28
C ILE A 107 3.98 -8.72 0.37
N GLN A 108 2.69 -8.94 0.58
CA GLN A 108 1.88 -9.82 -0.26
C GLN A 108 0.91 -8.98 -1.07
N LEU A 109 1.02 -9.01 -2.39
CA LEU A 109 0.08 -8.35 -3.28
C LEU A 109 -1.14 -9.27 -3.47
N LEU A 110 -2.34 -8.70 -3.38
CA LEU A 110 -3.58 -9.48 -3.40
C LEU A 110 -4.11 -9.73 -4.80
N ASP A 111 -3.76 -8.86 -5.75
CA ASP A 111 -4.21 -8.97 -7.14
C ASP A 111 -3.01 -9.24 -8.05
N GLY A 112 -3.23 -9.85 -9.20
CA GLY A 112 -2.17 -10.13 -10.16
C GLY A 112 -1.65 -8.91 -10.91
N CYS A 113 -2.31 -7.76 -10.77
CA CYS A 113 -1.94 -6.49 -11.37
C CYS A 113 -2.66 -5.35 -10.64
N PRO A 114 -2.28 -4.09 -10.86
CA PRO A 114 -3.09 -2.96 -10.37
C PRO A 114 -4.51 -3.04 -10.90
N VAL A 115 -5.49 -2.71 -10.05
CA VAL A 115 -6.91 -2.81 -10.38
C VAL A 115 -7.42 -1.44 -10.79
N SER A 116 -7.91 -1.31 -12.03
CA SER A 116 -8.51 -0.08 -12.51
C SER A 116 -9.86 0.15 -11.84
N LEU A 117 -10.06 1.36 -11.33
CA LEU A 117 -11.33 1.79 -10.75
C LEU A 117 -12.14 2.66 -11.72
N GLY A 118 -11.65 2.84 -12.95
CA GLY A 118 -12.28 3.69 -13.95
C GLY A 118 -11.78 5.13 -13.88
N ARG A 119 -12.66 6.07 -14.15
CA ARG A 119 -12.35 7.49 -14.15
C ARG A 119 -13.31 8.24 -13.25
N ASP A 120 -12.82 9.30 -12.61
CA ASP A 120 -13.67 10.15 -11.78
C ASP A 120 -14.49 11.14 -12.65
N ASP A 121 -15.24 12.01 -12.00
CA ASP A 121 -16.08 13.03 -12.65
C ASP A 121 -15.26 14.07 -13.42
N LYS A 122 -13.96 14.19 -13.15
CA LYS A 122 -13.03 15.06 -13.86
C LYS A 122 -12.25 14.32 -14.95
N ASN A 123 -12.63 13.08 -15.25
CA ASN A 123 -12.00 12.21 -16.25
C ASN A 123 -10.57 11.83 -15.91
N ILE A 124 -10.21 11.79 -14.63
CA ILE A 124 -8.89 11.37 -14.14
C ILE A 124 -8.93 9.87 -13.84
N CYS A 125 -7.92 9.14 -14.31
CA CYS A 125 -7.82 7.70 -14.10
C CYS A 125 -7.57 7.36 -12.64
N GLU A 126 -8.26 6.34 -12.12
CA GLU A 126 -8.09 5.84 -10.76
C GLU A 126 -7.71 4.38 -10.76
N VAL A 127 -6.74 4.03 -9.92
CA VAL A 127 -6.21 2.66 -9.80
C VAL A 127 -5.99 2.37 -8.32
N THR A 128 -6.20 1.12 -7.92
CA THR A 128 -5.84 0.67 -6.58
C THR A 128 -4.88 -0.51 -6.64
N ILE A 129 -3.96 -0.54 -5.68
CA ILE A 129 -3.08 -1.67 -5.41
C ILE A 129 -3.38 -2.14 -4.01
N ARG A 130 -3.78 -3.40 -3.85
CA ARG A 130 -4.08 -3.97 -2.54
C ARG A 130 -2.94 -4.87 -2.11
N ALA A 131 -2.47 -4.68 -0.88
CA ALA A 131 -1.35 -5.42 -0.34
C ALA A 131 -1.53 -5.71 1.15
N ASN A 132 -0.98 -6.83 1.60
CA ASN A 132 -0.85 -7.13 3.01
C ASN A 132 0.62 -6.97 3.41
N PHE A 133 0.87 -6.17 4.43
CA PHE A 133 2.19 -6.00 5.01
C PHE A 133 2.29 -6.88 6.26
N TYR A 134 3.17 -7.85 6.22
CA TYR A 134 3.44 -8.72 7.36
C TYR A 134 4.62 -8.16 8.14
N TYR A 135 4.47 -7.99 9.44
CA TYR A 135 5.48 -7.38 10.28
C TYR A 135 5.68 -8.17 11.59
N TYR A 136 6.88 -8.09 12.13
CA TYR A 136 7.23 -8.72 13.41
C TYR A 136 6.80 -7.84 14.57
N ILE A 137 6.24 -8.47 15.60
CA ILE A 137 5.80 -7.77 16.80
C ILE A 137 6.78 -7.94 17.95
#